data_d610dc4f5cd6cb040d030035e8fb8831
#
_entry.id   d610dc4f5cd6cb040d030035e8fb8831
#
_cell.length_a   1.000
_cell.length_b   1.000
_cell.length_c   1.000
_cell.angle_alpha   90.00
_cell.angle_beta   90.00
_cell.angle_gamma   90.00
#
_symmetry.space_group_name_H-M   'P 1'
#
loop_
_entity.id
_entity.type
_entity.pdbx_description
1 polymer ?
#
loop_
_entity_poly.entity_id
_entity_poly.type
_entity_poly.pdbx_seq_one_letter_code
_entity_poly.pdbx_strand_id
1 'polypeptide(L)'
;MPGIPLMFLEKLACPHCNAPLQMQNAHLNGTHILDASLSCSCGYHATIQDGILLCTGHTDVTPFKAYENIESVAYITEEYGKEYRSLMEKSYLWMYHQIPQNRDSLTMLAGPFTFNFLLQYYTKFDEDTTIIITDPSLSRIAKFQEYLQDAASAIIYIAGDLDAVPLCSGAVDLYLDDFSANNCIFTYNRTPYNVLSHWLAKDAPLIGLFLDYCKTPRSIRAFQKEHPDLMTERMSFSYAKASLQRNGFAVTESKIIGQTSGREMEFHHQVGREKLPFLVYRAERKK
;
A
#
# COMPACT_ATOMS: atom_id res chain seq x y z
N MET A 1 22.27 3.52 -7.66
CA MET A 1 20.91 3.67 -7.10
C MET A 1 19.93 3.63 -8.27
N PRO A 2 18.86 2.87 -8.20
CA PRO A 2 17.81 2.91 -9.20
C PRO A 2 17.08 4.25 -9.10
N GLY A 3 17.05 5.02 -10.21
CA GLY A 3 16.28 6.26 -10.31
C GLY A 3 14.88 5.98 -10.87
N ILE A 4 14.07 7.02 -11.01
CA ILE A 4 12.76 6.91 -11.64
C ILE A 4 12.95 6.88 -13.17
N PRO A 5 12.45 5.84 -13.89
CA PRO A 5 12.55 5.82 -15.36
C PRO A 5 11.87 7.03 -15.99
N LEU A 6 12.51 7.65 -16.99
CA LEU A 6 11.96 8.82 -17.70
C LEU A 6 10.54 8.55 -18.25
N MET A 7 10.30 7.35 -18.76
CA MET A 7 8.98 6.95 -19.25
C MET A 7 7.89 6.96 -18.17
N PHE A 8 8.25 6.86 -16.89
CA PHE A 8 7.29 6.92 -15.79
C PHE A 8 6.67 8.32 -15.62
N LEU A 9 7.31 9.37 -16.14
CA LEU A 9 6.73 10.73 -16.11
C LEU A 9 5.38 10.82 -16.80
N GLU A 10 5.13 9.98 -17.81
CA GLU A 10 3.83 9.91 -18.51
C GLU A 10 2.70 9.41 -17.59
N LYS A 11 3.05 8.72 -16.51
CA LYS A 11 2.10 8.26 -15.48
C LYS A 11 1.89 9.27 -14.36
N LEU A 12 2.56 10.44 -14.42
CA LEU A 12 2.45 11.49 -13.41
C LEU A 12 1.53 12.61 -13.89
N ALA A 13 0.66 13.05 -13.00
CA ALA A 13 -0.17 14.24 -13.18
C ALA A 13 -0.37 14.97 -11.86
N CYS A 14 -0.65 16.25 -11.92
CA CYS A 14 -0.91 17.04 -10.72
C CYS A 14 -2.14 16.51 -9.96
N PRO A 15 -2.03 16.19 -8.66
CA PRO A 15 -3.16 15.66 -7.88
C PRO A 15 -4.28 16.69 -7.67
N HIS A 16 -3.99 18.00 -7.87
CA HIS A 16 -4.97 19.06 -7.66
C HIS A 16 -5.81 19.37 -8.91
N CYS A 17 -5.19 19.33 -10.11
CA CYS A 17 -5.85 19.77 -11.34
C CYS A 17 -5.70 18.79 -12.53
N ASN A 18 -5.03 17.67 -12.29
CA ASN A 18 -4.79 16.60 -13.27
C ASN A 18 -4.00 17.06 -14.54
N ALA A 19 -3.33 18.22 -14.48
CA ALA A 19 -2.46 18.68 -15.55
C ALA A 19 -1.10 17.97 -15.51
N PRO A 20 -0.41 17.82 -16.66
CA PRO A 20 0.95 17.30 -16.70
C PRO A 20 1.89 18.13 -15.81
N LEU A 21 2.82 17.46 -15.15
CA LEU A 21 3.86 18.10 -14.36
C LEU A 21 5.01 18.56 -15.25
N GLN A 22 5.57 19.74 -14.95
CA GLN A 22 6.78 20.24 -15.58
C GLN A 22 7.99 19.83 -14.77
N MET A 23 8.96 19.19 -15.42
CA MET A 23 10.22 18.79 -14.83
C MET A 23 11.29 19.85 -15.08
N GLN A 24 12.04 20.21 -14.05
CA GLN A 24 13.16 21.17 -14.10
C GLN A 24 14.34 20.63 -13.30
N ASN A 25 15.55 21.13 -13.62
CA ASN A 25 16.79 20.81 -12.92
C ASN A 25 17.06 19.29 -12.80
N ALA A 26 16.77 18.54 -13.85
CA ALA A 26 16.91 17.10 -13.83
C ALA A 26 18.37 16.66 -13.87
N HIS A 27 18.74 15.79 -12.93
CA HIS A 27 19.98 15.02 -12.94
C HIS A 27 19.64 13.58 -13.31
N LEU A 28 20.23 13.09 -14.40
CA LEU A 28 19.93 11.78 -14.97
C LEU A 28 21.10 10.82 -14.83
N ASN A 29 20.80 9.55 -14.64
CA ASN A 29 21.73 8.43 -14.83
C ASN A 29 21.15 7.52 -15.93
N GLY A 30 21.66 7.67 -17.15
CA GLY A 30 21.09 7.04 -18.34
C GLY A 30 19.65 7.49 -18.57
N THR A 31 18.71 6.54 -18.56
CA THR A 31 17.26 6.77 -18.72
C THR A 31 16.52 6.96 -17.39
N HIS A 32 17.24 7.16 -16.28
CA HIS A 32 16.64 7.27 -14.96
C HIS A 32 16.91 8.65 -14.35
N ILE A 33 15.91 9.21 -13.71
CA ILE A 33 15.96 10.48 -12.98
C ILE A 33 16.43 10.19 -11.57
N LEU A 34 17.54 10.80 -11.16
CA LEU A 34 18.02 10.76 -9.78
C LEU A 34 17.49 11.93 -8.99
N ASP A 35 17.57 13.13 -9.58
CA ASP A 35 17.09 14.37 -8.93
C ASP A 35 16.34 15.20 -9.96
N ALA A 36 15.25 15.84 -9.55
CA ALA A 36 14.49 16.80 -10.33
C ALA A 36 13.53 17.60 -9.46
N SER A 37 13.07 18.73 -9.96
CA SER A 37 11.92 19.44 -9.43
C SER A 37 10.73 19.23 -10.36
N LEU A 38 9.57 18.90 -9.78
CA LEU A 38 8.30 18.76 -10.51
C LEU A 38 7.35 19.87 -10.05
N SER A 39 6.72 20.54 -10.98
CA SER A 39 5.81 21.64 -10.67
C SER A 39 4.59 21.66 -11.58
N CYS A 40 3.51 22.27 -11.09
CA CYS A 40 2.30 22.54 -11.84
C CYS A 40 1.92 24.02 -11.74
N SER A 41 1.31 24.57 -12.77
CA SER A 41 0.82 25.96 -12.80
C SER A 41 -0.22 26.28 -11.72
N CYS A 42 -0.86 25.28 -11.13
CA CYS A 42 -1.78 25.45 -10.01
C CYS A 42 -1.11 25.62 -8.64
N GLY A 43 0.23 25.56 -8.59
CA GLY A 43 1.01 25.71 -7.35
C GLY A 43 1.42 24.38 -6.70
N TYR A 44 1.07 23.21 -7.26
CA TYR A 44 1.59 21.94 -6.78
C TYR A 44 3.10 21.83 -7.08
N HIS A 45 3.86 21.29 -6.09
CA HIS A 45 5.28 21.03 -6.19
C HIS A 45 5.60 19.65 -5.58
N ALA A 46 6.52 18.93 -6.23
CA ALA A 46 7.15 17.73 -5.71
C ALA A 46 8.64 17.73 -6.14
N THR A 47 9.46 16.93 -5.51
CA THR A 47 10.88 16.77 -5.88
C THR A 47 11.22 15.30 -6.03
N ILE A 48 12.16 14.99 -6.92
CA ILE A 48 12.82 13.71 -6.95
C ILE A 48 14.20 13.93 -6.33
N GLN A 49 14.54 13.11 -5.35
CA GLN A 49 15.83 13.15 -4.66
C GLN A 49 16.32 11.71 -4.48
N ASP A 50 17.55 11.43 -4.93
CA ASP A 50 18.14 10.08 -4.89
C ASP A 50 17.20 8.99 -5.47
N GLY A 51 16.42 9.33 -6.52
CA GLY A 51 15.46 8.44 -7.17
C GLY A 51 14.16 8.21 -6.38
N ILE A 52 13.90 8.95 -5.33
CA ILE A 52 12.65 8.91 -4.56
C ILE A 52 11.82 10.16 -4.89
N LEU A 53 10.56 9.96 -5.24
CA LEU A 53 9.61 11.06 -5.45
C LEU A 53 9.07 11.53 -4.09
N LEU A 54 9.42 12.75 -3.71
CA LEU A 54 9.01 13.39 -2.46
C LEU A 54 7.78 14.26 -2.71
N CYS A 55 6.65 13.87 -2.13
CA CYS A 55 5.39 14.61 -2.20
C CYS A 55 5.12 15.35 -0.88
N THR A 56 4.15 16.26 -0.89
CA THR A 56 3.69 16.94 0.33
C THR A 56 3.24 15.93 1.37
N GLY A 57 3.51 16.21 2.64
CA GLY A 57 3.10 15.37 3.77
C GLY A 57 4.06 14.21 4.05
N HIS A 58 5.20 14.09 3.33
CA HIS A 58 6.22 13.13 3.76
C HIS A 58 6.78 13.52 5.14
N THR A 59 7.19 12.53 5.91
CA THR A 59 7.73 12.68 7.26
C THR A 59 8.90 11.74 7.44
N ASP A 60 9.79 12.06 8.36
CA ASP A 60 10.89 11.18 8.76
C ASP A 60 10.46 10.20 9.87
N VAL A 61 9.22 10.36 10.37
CA VAL A 61 8.71 9.55 11.47
C VAL A 61 7.63 8.60 10.96
N THR A 62 7.78 7.31 11.25
CA THR A 62 6.70 6.35 11.02
C THR A 62 5.68 6.41 12.16
N PRO A 63 4.37 6.38 11.88
CA PRO A 63 3.33 6.40 12.91
C PRO A 63 3.30 5.11 13.76
N PHE A 64 3.99 4.06 13.33
CA PHE A 64 4.01 2.77 14.01
C PHE A 64 5.45 2.36 14.35
N LYS A 65 5.78 2.25 15.64
CA LYS A 65 7.10 1.78 16.10
C LYS A 65 7.49 0.42 15.50
N ALA A 66 6.50 -0.47 15.34
CA ALA A 66 6.70 -1.77 14.72
C ALA A 66 7.20 -1.72 13.28
N TYR A 67 7.02 -0.59 12.59
CA TYR A 67 7.48 -0.38 11.22
C TYR A 67 8.80 0.39 11.10
N GLU A 68 9.41 0.80 12.23
CA GLU A 68 10.71 1.49 12.22
C GLU A 68 11.84 0.56 11.77
N ASN A 69 11.69 -0.75 11.98
CA ASN A 69 12.71 -1.72 11.65
C ASN A 69 12.27 -2.64 10.50
N ILE A 70 12.73 -2.36 9.26
CA ILE A 70 12.47 -3.20 8.09
C ILE A 70 13.12 -4.58 8.25
N GLU A 71 14.25 -4.67 8.93
CA GLU A 71 14.86 -5.96 9.25
C GLU A 71 13.92 -6.80 10.09
N SER A 72 13.16 -6.21 11.02
CA SER A 72 12.11 -6.93 11.74
C SER A 72 10.97 -7.39 10.84
N VAL A 73 10.67 -6.65 9.77
CA VAL A 73 9.67 -7.06 8.77
C VAL A 73 10.15 -8.27 7.95
N ALA A 74 11.43 -8.32 7.58
CA ALA A 74 12.04 -9.49 6.94
C ALA A 74 12.19 -10.68 7.91
N TYR A 75 12.45 -10.42 9.20
CA TYR A 75 12.54 -11.39 10.28
C TYR A 75 11.20 -11.79 10.91
N ILE A 76 10.09 -11.23 10.48
CA ILE A 76 8.73 -11.61 10.93
C ILE A 76 8.52 -13.12 10.95
N THR A 77 9.24 -13.84 10.11
CA THR A 77 9.11 -15.28 9.99
C THR A 77 9.60 -16.06 11.22
N GLU A 78 10.49 -15.53 12.05
CA GLU A 78 11.07 -16.28 13.18
C GLU A 78 10.43 -15.93 14.53
N GLU A 79 10.03 -14.70 14.76
CA GLU A 79 9.48 -14.23 16.04
C GLU A 79 7.98 -14.47 16.21
N TYR A 80 7.24 -14.65 15.11
CA TYR A 80 5.79 -14.90 15.19
C TYR A 80 5.45 -16.36 15.37
N GLY A 81 4.40 -16.62 16.15
CA GLY A 81 3.86 -17.96 16.35
C GLY A 81 3.53 -18.67 15.04
N LYS A 82 3.72 -19.99 15.00
CA LYS A 82 3.47 -20.82 13.78
C LYS A 82 2.10 -20.60 13.16
N GLU A 83 1.08 -20.35 13.98
CA GLU A 83 -0.29 -20.12 13.52
C GLU A 83 -0.39 -18.83 12.69
N TYR A 84 0.17 -17.72 13.19
CA TYR A 84 0.19 -16.43 12.49
C TYR A 84 0.95 -16.53 11.17
N ARG A 85 2.15 -17.11 11.17
CA ARG A 85 2.95 -17.32 9.95
C ARG A 85 2.19 -18.09 8.88
N SER A 86 1.54 -19.19 9.29
CA SER A 86 0.73 -20.00 8.36
C SER A 86 -0.46 -19.22 7.78
N LEU A 87 -1.07 -18.30 8.55
CA LEU A 87 -2.13 -17.44 8.04
C LEU A 87 -1.60 -16.43 7.03
N MET A 88 -0.44 -15.80 7.31
CA MET A 88 0.21 -14.87 6.40
C MET A 88 0.60 -15.56 5.09
N GLU A 89 1.29 -16.70 5.15
CA GLU A 89 1.68 -17.48 3.97
C GLU A 89 0.50 -17.84 3.09
N LYS A 90 -0.59 -18.35 3.69
CA LYS A 90 -1.82 -18.71 2.96
C LYS A 90 -2.49 -17.48 2.34
N SER A 91 -2.50 -16.35 3.05
CA SER A 91 -3.08 -15.11 2.56
C SER A 91 -2.29 -14.57 1.38
N TYR A 92 -0.97 -14.54 1.50
CA TYR A 92 -0.08 -14.03 0.44
C TYR A 92 -0.06 -14.95 -0.79
N LEU A 93 -0.11 -16.27 -0.59
CA LEU A 93 -0.25 -17.20 -1.70
C LEU A 93 -1.59 -16.98 -2.44
N TRP A 94 -2.67 -16.75 -1.71
CA TRP A 94 -3.95 -16.40 -2.33
C TRP A 94 -3.86 -15.08 -3.10
N MET A 95 -3.28 -14.02 -2.50
CA MET A 95 -3.11 -12.72 -3.16
C MET A 95 -2.28 -12.86 -4.44
N TYR A 96 -1.17 -13.60 -4.39
CA TYR A 96 -0.31 -13.83 -5.56
C TYR A 96 -1.06 -14.50 -6.71
N HIS A 97 -1.89 -15.49 -6.43
CA HIS A 97 -2.71 -16.15 -7.45
C HIS A 97 -3.83 -15.27 -8.04
N GLN A 98 -4.16 -14.17 -7.38
CA GLN A 98 -5.11 -13.18 -7.92
C GLN A 98 -4.46 -12.17 -8.86
N ILE A 99 -3.14 -12.06 -8.87
CA ILE A 99 -2.41 -11.12 -9.73
C ILE A 99 -2.53 -11.60 -11.18
N PRO A 100 -2.93 -10.72 -12.13
CA PRO A 100 -2.98 -11.09 -13.54
C PRO A 100 -1.60 -11.50 -14.07
N GLN A 101 -1.47 -12.73 -14.54
CA GLN A 101 -0.20 -13.30 -15.02
C GLN A 101 0.05 -13.10 -16.53
N ASN A 102 -0.97 -12.72 -17.29
CA ASN A 102 -0.92 -12.67 -18.76
C ASN A 102 -1.10 -11.21 -19.25
N ARG A 103 -0.19 -10.33 -18.86
CA ARG A 103 -0.15 -8.95 -19.35
C ARG A 103 1.23 -8.66 -19.92
N ASP A 104 1.28 -7.94 -21.03
CA ASP A 104 2.52 -7.47 -21.66
C ASP A 104 3.28 -6.47 -20.75
N SER A 105 2.56 -5.77 -19.89
CA SER A 105 3.10 -4.93 -18.82
C SER A 105 2.11 -4.82 -17.67
N LEU A 106 2.61 -4.70 -16.45
CA LEU A 106 1.82 -4.58 -15.24
C LEU A 106 2.35 -3.45 -14.34
N THR A 107 1.51 -2.46 -14.05
CA THR A 107 1.82 -1.45 -13.04
C THR A 107 1.04 -1.73 -11.77
N MET A 108 1.74 -2.13 -10.72
CA MET A 108 1.17 -2.40 -9.39
C MET A 108 1.43 -1.23 -8.46
N LEU A 109 0.43 -0.86 -7.67
CA LEU A 109 0.58 0.04 -6.54
C LEU A 109 0.46 -0.74 -5.24
N ALA A 110 1.51 -0.76 -4.45
CA ALA A 110 1.48 -1.25 -3.08
C ALA A 110 1.01 -0.14 -2.14
N GLY A 111 -0.02 -0.43 -1.36
CA GLY A 111 -0.56 0.50 -0.37
C GLY A 111 0.43 0.80 0.76
N PRO A 112 0.25 1.93 1.45
CA PRO A 112 1.19 2.37 2.47
C PRO A 112 1.20 1.48 3.71
N PHE A 113 2.30 1.59 4.47
CA PHE A 113 2.55 1.02 5.80
C PHE A 113 2.96 -0.45 5.86
N THR A 114 2.50 -1.32 4.97
CA THR A 114 2.80 -2.76 5.07
C THR A 114 3.25 -3.29 3.71
N PHE A 115 4.43 -3.89 3.66
CA PHE A 115 5.06 -4.35 2.44
C PHE A 115 5.54 -5.80 2.53
N ASN A 116 5.04 -6.56 3.51
CA ASN A 116 5.47 -7.95 3.73
C ASN A 116 5.22 -8.84 2.53
N PHE A 117 4.09 -8.62 1.84
CA PHE A 117 3.81 -9.31 0.59
C PHE A 117 4.92 -9.04 -0.44
N LEU A 118 5.28 -7.78 -0.66
CA LEU A 118 6.34 -7.43 -1.62
C LEU A 118 7.68 -8.03 -1.22
N LEU A 119 8.07 -7.94 0.05
CA LEU A 119 9.34 -8.48 0.54
C LEU A 119 9.47 -10.00 0.31
N GLN A 120 8.35 -10.72 0.30
CA GLN A 120 8.34 -12.17 0.03
C GLN A 120 8.23 -12.52 -1.45
N TYR A 121 7.63 -11.66 -2.26
CA TYR A 121 7.26 -11.99 -3.65
C TYR A 121 7.94 -11.11 -4.71
N TYR A 122 8.72 -10.07 -4.36
CA TYR A 122 9.29 -9.16 -5.37
C TYR A 122 10.16 -9.87 -6.42
N THR A 123 10.84 -10.95 -6.04
CA THR A 123 11.66 -11.77 -6.97
C THR A 123 10.81 -12.61 -7.94
N LYS A 124 9.50 -12.63 -7.80
CA LYS A 124 8.56 -13.31 -8.71
C LYS A 124 8.04 -12.41 -9.81
N PHE A 125 8.36 -11.13 -9.76
CA PHE A 125 8.00 -10.16 -10.78
C PHE A 125 9.18 -9.90 -11.70
N ASP A 126 8.88 -9.79 -12.98
CA ASP A 126 9.85 -9.61 -14.06
C ASP A 126 10.06 -8.14 -14.44
N GLU A 127 10.86 -7.91 -15.48
CA GLU A 127 11.18 -6.57 -16.02
C GLU A 127 9.98 -5.86 -16.66
N ASP A 128 8.93 -6.58 -17.04
CA ASP A 128 7.69 -6.01 -17.58
C ASP A 128 6.75 -5.50 -16.45
N THR A 129 7.13 -5.71 -15.20
CA THR A 129 6.38 -5.26 -14.04
C THR A 129 6.97 -3.96 -13.46
N THR A 130 6.12 -2.96 -13.27
CA THR A 130 6.44 -1.76 -12.50
C THR A 130 5.73 -1.81 -11.15
N ILE A 131 6.48 -1.68 -10.07
CA ILE A 131 5.95 -1.67 -8.70
C ILE A 131 6.06 -0.25 -8.14
N ILE A 132 4.95 0.36 -7.80
CA ILE A 132 4.92 1.66 -7.11
C ILE A 132 4.76 1.39 -5.62
N ILE A 133 5.69 1.87 -4.82
CA ILE A 133 5.65 1.80 -3.36
C ILE A 133 5.39 3.21 -2.83
N THR A 134 4.34 3.37 -2.03
CA THR A 134 4.00 4.65 -1.41
C THR A 134 4.03 4.53 0.11
N ASP A 135 4.68 5.47 0.78
CA ASP A 135 4.67 5.55 2.25
C ASP A 135 4.90 7.01 2.69
N PRO A 136 4.24 7.49 3.75
CA PRO A 136 4.52 8.84 4.26
C PRO A 136 5.93 8.99 4.86
N SER A 137 6.57 7.90 5.28
CA SER A 137 7.92 7.94 5.89
C SER A 137 9.02 7.81 4.86
N LEU A 138 9.77 8.89 4.67
CA LEU A 138 10.95 8.92 3.79
C LEU A 138 12.01 7.90 4.23
N SER A 139 12.28 7.81 5.52
CA SER A 139 13.28 6.88 6.05
C SER A 139 12.93 5.41 5.77
N ARG A 140 11.63 5.06 5.78
CA ARG A 140 11.19 3.72 5.40
C ARG A 140 11.31 3.47 3.91
N ILE A 141 10.93 4.43 3.08
CA ILE A 141 11.09 4.34 1.62
C ILE A 141 12.56 4.15 1.25
N ALA A 142 13.48 4.91 1.86
CA ALA A 142 14.91 4.76 1.63
C ALA A 142 15.44 3.35 1.98
N LYS A 143 14.97 2.78 3.09
CA LYS A 143 15.30 1.40 3.45
C LYS A 143 14.73 0.37 2.47
N PHE A 144 13.52 0.57 1.95
CA PHE A 144 12.97 -0.30 0.90
C PHE A 144 13.79 -0.20 -0.39
N GLN A 145 14.26 0.98 -0.74
CA GLN A 145 15.14 1.18 -1.89
C GLN A 145 16.44 0.38 -1.75
N GLU A 146 17.06 0.39 -0.55
CA GLU A 146 18.24 -0.44 -0.26
C GLU A 146 17.93 -1.94 -0.31
N TYR A 147 16.78 -2.35 0.26
CA TYR A 147 16.44 -3.76 0.39
C TYR A 147 16.04 -4.40 -0.96
N LEU A 148 15.38 -3.65 -1.84
CA LEU A 148 14.84 -4.15 -3.10
C LEU A 148 15.73 -3.82 -4.30
N GLN A 149 17.01 -3.48 -4.09
CA GLN A 149 17.94 -3.08 -5.17
C GLN A 149 18.18 -4.15 -6.23
N ASP A 150 18.00 -5.43 -5.89
CA ASP A 150 18.19 -6.58 -6.78
C ASP A 150 16.89 -7.04 -7.47
N ALA A 151 15.82 -6.25 -7.40
CA ALA A 151 14.57 -6.57 -8.07
C ALA A 151 14.74 -6.50 -9.60
N ALA A 152 14.21 -7.49 -10.32
CA ALA A 152 14.16 -7.45 -11.79
C ALA A 152 13.14 -6.43 -12.30
N SER A 153 12.03 -6.25 -11.55
CA SER A 153 10.99 -5.26 -11.84
C SER A 153 11.47 -3.83 -11.58
N ALA A 154 10.93 -2.87 -12.33
CA ALA A 154 11.12 -1.46 -12.05
C ALA A 154 10.37 -1.07 -10.77
N ILE A 155 11.07 -0.49 -9.77
CA ILE A 155 10.43 -0.04 -8.54
C ILE A 155 10.45 1.47 -8.46
N ILE A 156 9.29 2.07 -8.26
CA ILE A 156 9.09 3.51 -8.11
C ILE A 156 8.79 3.79 -6.64
N TYR A 157 9.63 4.60 -6.01
CA TYR A 157 9.53 4.96 -4.60
C TYR A 157 8.93 6.34 -4.44
N ILE A 158 7.83 6.45 -3.68
CA ILE A 158 7.12 7.71 -3.45
C ILE A 158 6.95 7.92 -1.93
N ALA A 159 7.52 8.99 -1.42
CA ALA A 159 7.34 9.40 -0.03
C ALA A 159 6.34 10.56 0.05
N GLY A 160 5.26 10.40 0.78
CA GLY A 160 4.27 11.45 0.98
C GLY A 160 2.89 10.94 1.39
N ASP A 161 2.02 11.87 1.69
CA ASP A 161 0.61 11.57 1.91
C ASP A 161 -0.03 11.00 0.64
N LEU A 162 -0.87 10.00 0.81
CA LEU A 162 -1.49 9.31 -0.32
C LEU A 162 -2.27 10.28 -1.24
N ASP A 163 -2.92 11.31 -0.67
CA ASP A 163 -3.65 12.33 -1.45
C ASP A 163 -2.72 13.26 -2.26
N ALA A 164 -1.44 13.31 -1.92
CA ALA A 164 -0.45 14.16 -2.59
C ALA A 164 0.33 13.42 -3.68
N VAL A 165 0.12 12.10 -3.83
CA VAL A 165 0.80 11.29 -4.84
C VAL A 165 0.32 11.68 -6.24
N PRO A 166 1.23 12.09 -7.15
CA PRO A 166 0.87 12.68 -8.43
C PRO A 166 0.71 11.62 -9.53
N LEU A 167 -0.15 10.61 -9.32
CA LEU A 167 -0.44 9.61 -10.35
C LEU A 167 -1.61 10.07 -11.23
N CYS A 168 -1.48 9.93 -12.54
CA CYS A 168 -2.56 10.24 -13.47
C CYS A 168 -3.70 9.20 -13.39
N SER A 169 -4.84 9.55 -13.95
CA SER A 169 -5.99 8.64 -14.02
C SER A 169 -5.64 7.40 -14.85
N GLY A 170 -5.92 6.22 -14.29
CA GLY A 170 -5.68 4.95 -14.95
C GLY A 170 -4.22 4.52 -15.02
N ALA A 171 -3.31 5.15 -14.27
CA ALA A 171 -1.88 4.81 -14.23
C ALA A 171 -1.58 3.43 -13.66
N VAL A 172 -2.49 2.86 -12.89
CA VAL A 172 -2.29 1.65 -12.06
C VAL A 172 -3.19 0.53 -12.55
N ASP A 173 -2.62 -0.63 -12.83
CA ASP A 173 -3.30 -1.84 -13.31
C ASP A 173 -3.73 -2.77 -12.18
N LEU A 174 -3.18 -2.60 -10.98
CA LEU A 174 -3.46 -3.42 -9.81
C LEU A 174 -3.13 -2.66 -8.52
N TYR A 175 -4.02 -2.71 -7.53
CA TYR A 175 -3.71 -2.27 -6.17
C TYR A 175 -3.57 -3.45 -5.23
N LEU A 176 -2.47 -3.48 -4.47
CA LEU A 176 -2.21 -4.45 -3.41
C LEU A 176 -2.44 -3.79 -2.04
N ASP A 177 -3.46 -4.27 -1.34
CA ASP A 177 -3.81 -3.86 0.02
C ASP A 177 -3.29 -4.88 1.04
N ASP A 178 -2.01 -4.79 1.38
CA ASP A 178 -1.44 -5.61 2.44
C ASP A 178 -1.69 -4.93 3.80
N PHE A 179 -2.88 -5.07 4.34
CA PHE A 179 -3.41 -4.35 5.52
C PHE A 179 -3.41 -2.82 5.42
N SER A 180 -3.18 -2.26 4.24
CA SER A 180 -3.12 -0.81 4.06
C SER A 180 -4.43 -0.13 4.47
N ALA A 181 -5.57 -0.75 4.20
CA ALA A 181 -6.86 -0.21 4.64
C ALA A 181 -6.97 -0.16 6.17
N ASN A 182 -6.54 -1.21 6.88
CA ASN A 182 -6.49 -1.19 8.33
C ASN A 182 -5.59 -0.06 8.84
N ASN A 183 -4.38 0.04 8.33
CA ASN A 183 -3.38 1.01 8.75
C ASN A 183 -3.79 2.46 8.41
N CYS A 184 -4.40 2.69 7.25
CA CYS A 184 -4.98 3.99 6.90
C CYS A 184 -6.12 4.39 7.85
N ILE A 185 -6.95 3.44 8.28
CA ILE A 185 -8.00 3.72 9.27
C ILE A 185 -7.38 4.12 10.61
N PHE A 186 -6.35 3.39 11.08
CA PHE A 186 -5.65 3.73 12.31
C PHE A 186 -4.98 5.10 12.25
N THR A 187 -4.29 5.41 11.15
CA THR A 187 -3.48 6.63 11.03
C THR A 187 -4.32 7.84 10.66
N TYR A 188 -5.24 7.69 9.72
CA TYR A 188 -5.98 8.81 9.10
C TYR A 188 -7.47 8.76 9.36
N ASN A 189 -7.94 7.75 10.11
CA ASN A 189 -9.36 7.51 10.36
C ASN A 189 -10.19 7.37 9.06
N ARG A 190 -9.59 6.88 7.97
CA ARG A 190 -10.22 6.66 6.66
C ARG A 190 -9.55 5.54 5.89
N THR A 191 -10.26 4.96 4.92
CA THR A 191 -9.68 4.00 3.95
C THR A 191 -8.98 4.72 2.80
N PRO A 192 -8.07 4.07 2.05
CA PRO A 192 -7.38 4.66 0.90
C PRO A 192 -8.24 4.73 -0.38
N TYR A 193 -9.43 4.14 -0.41
CA TYR A 193 -10.16 3.82 -1.64
C TYR A 193 -10.67 5.04 -2.43
N ASN A 194 -10.81 6.21 -1.79
CA ASN A 194 -11.21 7.44 -2.49
C ASN A 194 -10.19 7.90 -3.53
N VAL A 195 -8.89 7.84 -3.20
CA VAL A 195 -7.82 8.21 -4.13
C VAL A 195 -7.58 7.12 -5.17
N LEU A 196 -7.70 5.85 -4.76
CA LEU A 196 -7.50 4.70 -5.66
C LEU A 196 -8.49 4.69 -6.82
N SER A 197 -9.71 5.17 -6.61
CA SER A 197 -10.71 5.26 -7.67
C SER A 197 -10.28 6.16 -8.83
N HIS A 198 -9.36 7.09 -8.62
CA HIS A 198 -8.80 7.93 -9.67
C HIS A 198 -7.64 7.24 -10.41
N TRP A 199 -6.73 6.61 -9.68
CA TRP A 199 -5.50 6.06 -10.25
C TRP A 199 -5.65 4.70 -10.94
N LEU A 200 -6.60 3.89 -10.48
CA LEU A 200 -6.79 2.56 -11.04
C LEU A 200 -7.38 2.61 -12.45
N ALA A 201 -6.83 1.84 -13.36
CA ALA A 201 -7.39 1.60 -14.69
C ALA A 201 -8.80 0.99 -14.59
N LYS A 202 -9.57 1.07 -15.67
CA LYS A 202 -10.99 0.67 -15.68
C LYS A 202 -11.22 -0.77 -15.22
N ASP A 203 -10.35 -1.68 -15.64
CA ASP A 203 -10.46 -3.11 -15.33
C ASP A 203 -9.42 -3.57 -14.28
N ALA A 204 -8.79 -2.60 -13.58
CA ALA A 204 -7.81 -2.89 -12.57
C ALA A 204 -8.45 -3.49 -11.32
N PRO A 205 -8.03 -4.69 -10.88
CA PRO A 205 -8.49 -5.25 -9.62
C PRO A 205 -7.79 -4.60 -8.43
N LEU A 206 -8.46 -4.68 -7.29
CA LEU A 206 -7.92 -4.43 -5.98
C LEU A 206 -7.88 -5.76 -5.24
N ILE A 207 -6.72 -6.17 -4.77
CA ILE A 207 -6.50 -7.43 -4.07
C ILE A 207 -5.97 -7.10 -2.68
N GLY A 208 -6.60 -7.64 -1.65
CA GLY A 208 -6.24 -7.24 -0.31
C GLY A 208 -6.36 -8.28 0.77
N LEU A 209 -5.69 -7.96 1.86
CA LEU A 209 -5.73 -8.64 3.14
C LEU A 209 -6.22 -7.65 4.19
N PHE A 210 -7.26 -8.02 4.90
CA PHE A 210 -7.91 -7.19 5.93
C PHE A 210 -8.04 -7.97 7.23
N LEU A 211 -7.76 -7.30 8.34
CA LEU A 211 -7.97 -7.81 9.68
C LEU A 211 -9.27 -7.26 10.24
N ASP A 212 -10.26 -8.12 10.46
CA ASP A 212 -11.58 -7.72 10.95
C ASP A 212 -11.62 -7.64 12.47
N TYR A 213 -11.33 -6.44 13.02
CA TYR A 213 -11.29 -6.19 14.45
C TYR A 213 -12.67 -6.17 15.10
N CYS A 214 -13.71 -5.88 14.35
CA CYS A 214 -15.04 -5.55 14.89
C CYS A 214 -16.12 -6.54 14.47
N LYS A 215 -15.77 -7.83 14.37
CA LYS A 215 -16.70 -8.88 13.96
C LYS A 215 -17.75 -9.24 15.03
N THR A 216 -17.41 -9.11 16.31
CA THR A 216 -18.29 -9.49 17.41
C THR A 216 -18.50 -8.32 18.38
N PRO A 217 -19.64 -8.27 19.15
CA PRO A 217 -19.82 -7.24 20.17
C PRO A 217 -18.75 -7.24 21.25
N ARG A 218 -18.08 -8.38 21.46
CA ARG A 218 -16.98 -8.49 22.44
C ARG A 218 -15.69 -7.90 21.88
N SER A 219 -15.35 -8.18 20.63
CA SER A 219 -14.18 -7.57 19.98
C SER A 219 -14.36 -6.06 19.82
N ILE A 220 -15.55 -5.59 19.48
CA ILE A 220 -15.88 -4.16 19.43
C ILE A 220 -15.60 -3.47 20.78
N ARG A 221 -16.09 -4.02 21.88
CA ARG A 221 -15.86 -3.45 23.23
C ARG A 221 -14.39 -3.49 23.64
N ALA A 222 -13.68 -4.57 23.31
CA ALA A 222 -12.25 -4.68 23.60
C ALA A 222 -11.45 -3.64 22.79
N PHE A 223 -11.73 -3.51 21.49
CA PHE A 223 -11.12 -2.50 20.63
C PHE A 223 -11.38 -1.08 21.12
N GLN A 224 -12.62 -0.76 21.42
CA GLN A 224 -13.03 0.58 21.89
C GLN A 224 -12.37 0.98 23.21
N LYS A 225 -12.11 0.00 24.08
CA LYS A 225 -11.40 0.22 25.34
C LYS A 225 -9.91 0.56 25.11
N GLU A 226 -9.28 -0.06 24.15
CA GLU A 226 -7.85 0.14 23.84
C GLU A 226 -7.63 1.36 22.93
N HIS A 227 -8.60 1.67 22.06
CA HIS A 227 -8.55 2.76 21.09
C HIS A 227 -9.80 3.66 21.17
N PRO A 228 -9.98 4.43 22.26
CA PRO A 228 -11.20 5.21 22.50
C PRO A 228 -11.43 6.32 21.46
N ASP A 229 -10.37 6.81 20.82
CA ASP A 229 -10.41 7.88 19.81
C ASP A 229 -10.74 7.39 18.40
N LEU A 230 -10.75 6.06 18.19
CA LEU A 230 -11.05 5.49 16.87
C LEU A 230 -12.53 5.09 16.79
N MET A 231 -13.12 5.35 15.62
CA MET A 231 -14.46 4.87 15.30
C MET A 231 -14.43 3.36 15.04
N THR A 232 -14.87 2.60 16.01
CA THR A 232 -14.80 1.13 16.04
C THR A 232 -15.43 0.47 14.82
N GLU A 233 -16.54 1.00 14.33
CA GLU A 233 -17.23 0.47 13.14
C GLU A 233 -16.38 0.52 11.88
N ARG A 234 -15.40 1.44 11.80
CA ARG A 234 -14.47 1.55 10.66
C ARG A 234 -13.48 0.40 10.60
N MET A 235 -13.22 -0.27 11.70
CA MET A 235 -12.32 -1.41 11.79
C MET A 235 -12.98 -2.74 11.44
N SER A 236 -14.14 -2.71 10.82
CA SER A 236 -14.84 -3.88 10.31
C SER A 236 -14.67 -4.02 8.80
N PHE A 237 -14.62 -5.26 8.31
CA PHE A 237 -14.64 -5.50 6.86
C PHE A 237 -15.93 -5.02 6.20
N SER A 238 -17.04 -5.00 6.93
CA SER A 238 -18.31 -4.43 6.46
C SER A 238 -18.17 -2.94 6.11
N TYR A 239 -17.45 -2.17 6.91
CA TYR A 239 -17.15 -0.77 6.63
C TYR A 239 -16.21 -0.63 5.42
N ALA A 240 -15.12 -1.41 5.35
CA ALA A 240 -14.20 -1.41 4.22
C ALA A 240 -14.95 -1.73 2.90
N LYS A 241 -15.81 -2.74 2.91
CA LYS A 241 -16.67 -3.10 1.78
C LYS A 241 -17.63 -1.96 1.38
N ALA A 242 -18.28 -1.31 2.34
CA ALA A 242 -19.15 -0.17 2.08
C ALA A 242 -18.36 1.02 1.52
N SER A 243 -17.14 1.25 2.01
CA SER A 243 -16.24 2.28 1.48
C SER A 243 -15.81 1.98 0.04
N LEU A 244 -15.43 0.74 -0.29
CA LEU A 244 -15.18 0.29 -1.66
C LEU A 244 -16.40 0.58 -2.56
N GLN A 245 -17.60 0.22 -2.11
CA GLN A 245 -18.83 0.42 -2.87
C GLN A 245 -19.12 1.90 -3.17
N ARG A 246 -18.90 2.80 -2.21
CA ARG A 246 -19.05 4.24 -2.38
C ARG A 246 -18.06 4.83 -3.38
N ASN A 247 -16.88 4.21 -3.49
CA ASN A 247 -15.83 4.62 -4.43
C ASN A 247 -15.87 3.85 -5.76
N GLY A 248 -16.99 3.20 -6.08
CA GLY A 248 -17.22 2.59 -7.39
C GLY A 248 -16.66 1.18 -7.55
N PHE A 249 -16.27 0.50 -6.45
CA PHE A 249 -15.80 -0.88 -6.49
C PHE A 249 -16.85 -1.86 -5.95
N ALA A 250 -16.80 -3.10 -6.40
CA ALA A 250 -17.56 -4.20 -5.86
C ALA A 250 -16.61 -5.31 -5.41
N VAL A 251 -16.79 -5.82 -4.20
CA VAL A 251 -16.08 -7.02 -3.74
C VAL A 251 -16.66 -8.22 -4.48
N THR A 252 -15.85 -8.80 -5.36
CA THR A 252 -16.23 -9.94 -6.21
C THR A 252 -15.90 -11.27 -5.53
N GLU A 253 -14.87 -11.29 -4.69
CA GLU A 253 -14.50 -12.45 -3.91
C GLU A 253 -14.02 -12.02 -2.51
N SER A 254 -14.36 -12.79 -1.49
CA SER A 254 -13.78 -12.63 -0.16
C SER A 254 -13.82 -13.93 0.62
N LYS A 255 -12.75 -14.21 1.39
CA LYS A 255 -12.60 -15.46 2.14
C LYS A 255 -11.88 -15.20 3.46
N ILE A 256 -12.37 -15.82 4.53
CA ILE A 256 -11.65 -15.90 5.80
C ILE A 256 -10.63 -17.04 5.69
N ILE A 257 -9.34 -16.71 5.75
CA ILE A 257 -8.24 -17.69 5.72
C ILE A 257 -8.12 -18.41 7.06
N GLY A 258 -8.33 -17.69 8.15
CA GLY A 258 -8.31 -18.21 9.49
C GLY A 258 -8.46 -17.09 10.52
N GLN A 259 -8.16 -17.41 11.77
CA GLN A 259 -8.24 -16.46 12.88
C GLN A 259 -7.02 -16.60 13.77
N THR A 260 -6.51 -15.50 14.29
CA THR A 260 -5.41 -15.51 15.26
C THR A 260 -5.79 -14.73 16.52
N SER A 261 -5.13 -15.05 17.63
CA SER A 261 -5.27 -14.23 18.85
C SER A 261 -4.43 -12.98 18.70
N GLY A 262 -4.97 -11.83 19.12
CA GLY A 262 -4.28 -10.53 19.03
C GLY A 262 -2.93 -10.44 19.78
N ARG A 263 -2.54 -11.45 20.57
CA ARG A 263 -1.28 -11.50 21.28
C ARG A 263 -0.05 -11.80 20.41
N GLU A 264 -0.27 -12.40 19.23
CA GLU A 264 0.82 -12.82 18.33
C GLU A 264 1.11 -11.77 17.24
N MET A 265 0.46 -10.61 17.33
CA MET A 265 0.43 -9.63 16.25
C MET A 265 1.15 -8.34 16.66
N GLU A 266 2.49 -8.33 16.66
CA GLU A 266 3.25 -7.12 16.99
C GLU A 266 3.07 -5.98 15.96
N PHE A 267 2.75 -6.31 14.71
CA PHE A 267 2.51 -5.32 13.64
C PHE A 267 1.09 -4.80 13.56
N HIS A 268 0.18 -5.38 14.32
CA HIS A 268 -1.20 -4.96 14.33
C HIS A 268 -1.59 -4.60 15.75
N HIS A 269 -2.50 -3.64 15.87
CA HIS A 269 -3.01 -3.27 17.18
C HIS A 269 -3.66 -4.50 17.83
N GLN A 270 -3.14 -4.88 18.97
CA GLN A 270 -3.68 -5.99 19.73
C GLN A 270 -5.04 -5.61 20.29
N VAL A 271 -6.00 -6.52 20.25
CA VAL A 271 -7.31 -6.36 20.88
C VAL A 271 -7.52 -7.48 21.88
N GLY A 272 -6.83 -7.38 22.99
CA GLY A 272 -6.93 -8.34 24.09
C GLY A 272 -6.64 -9.80 23.66
N ARG A 273 -7.52 -10.73 24.07
CA ARG A 273 -7.44 -12.17 23.73
C ARG A 273 -8.43 -12.57 22.61
N GLU A 274 -9.03 -11.62 21.94
CA GLU A 274 -10.02 -11.93 20.91
C GLU A 274 -9.35 -12.55 19.67
N LYS A 275 -10.06 -13.50 19.06
CA LYS A 275 -9.63 -14.08 17.79
C LYS A 275 -10.08 -13.18 16.64
N LEU A 276 -9.12 -12.66 15.90
CA LEU A 276 -9.34 -11.76 14.78
C LEU A 276 -9.27 -12.51 13.46
N PRO A 277 -10.28 -12.41 12.60
CA PRO A 277 -10.27 -13.04 11.28
C PRO A 277 -9.29 -12.35 10.33
N PHE A 278 -8.48 -13.16 9.66
CA PHE A 278 -7.73 -12.81 8.46
C PHE A 278 -8.62 -13.00 7.24
N LEU A 279 -8.91 -11.93 6.55
CA LEU A 279 -9.82 -11.92 5.43
C LEU A 279 -9.10 -11.43 4.19
N VAL A 280 -9.01 -12.28 3.17
CA VAL A 280 -8.55 -11.89 1.84
C VAL A 280 -9.74 -11.50 0.96
N TYR A 281 -9.53 -10.55 0.06
CA TYR A 281 -10.60 -10.08 -0.83
C TYR A 281 -10.07 -9.59 -2.17
N ARG A 282 -10.93 -9.68 -3.17
CA ARG A 282 -10.77 -9.08 -4.48
C ARG A 282 -11.95 -8.14 -4.72
N ALA A 283 -11.65 -6.95 -5.21
CA ALA A 283 -12.66 -6.00 -5.63
C ALA A 283 -12.35 -5.49 -7.05
N GLU A 284 -13.39 -5.17 -7.79
CA GLU A 284 -13.31 -4.67 -9.17
C GLU A 284 -14.22 -3.47 -9.33
N ARG A 285 -13.98 -2.63 -10.33
CA ARG A 285 -14.88 -1.53 -10.64
C ARG A 285 -16.27 -2.06 -11.00
N LYS A 286 -17.28 -1.37 -10.52
CA LYS A 286 -18.66 -1.61 -10.95
C LYS A 286 -18.77 -1.25 -12.44
N LYS A 287 -19.36 -2.17 -13.18
CA LYS A 287 -19.73 -1.93 -14.60
C LYS A 287 -20.86 -0.94 -14.71
#